data_9cefe9bbb7bc293d7fba406bef056c15
#
_entry.id   9cefe9bbb7bc293d7fba406bef056c15
#
_cell.length_a   1.000
_cell.length_b   1.000
_cell.length_c   1.000
_cell.angle_alpha   90.00
_cell.angle_beta   90.00
_cell.angle_gamma   90.00
#
_symmetry.space_group_name_H-M   'P 1'
#
loop_
_entity.id
_entity.type
_entity.pdbx_description
1 polymer ?
#
loop_
_entity_poly.entity_id
_entity_poly.type
_entity_poly.pdbx_seq_one_letter_code
_entity_poly.pdbx_strand_id
1 'polypeptide(L)'
;VVEHRLLVAGFLGQDLLVDAPNSNRGEVFYSRVPDPSQPLCEASRDEVLRFLPPTFIHEFQHMISFNQHVLLRAGEVEHVWLNEALSHFAEELGSRLVTGPGALGNASNREAQFVGANINNAFDYLSNPEAYFLVLPGSSFGSLPERGAGWLFVRGLADHYGGSSVLGTPLTRALVATSTRGA
;
A
#
# COMPACT_ATOMS: atom_id res chain seq x y z
N VAL A 1 -9.88 5.66 20.77
CA VAL A 1 -9.65 6.14 19.41
C VAL A 1 -8.17 6.47 19.34
N VAL A 2 -7.34 5.51 18.95
CA VAL A 2 -5.94 5.77 18.67
C VAL A 2 -5.94 6.39 17.29
N GLU A 3 -5.90 7.71 17.22
CA GLU A 3 -5.53 8.39 16.00
C GLU A 3 -4.15 7.84 15.61
N HIS A 4 -4.15 7.07 14.54
CA HIS A 4 -2.92 6.71 13.87
C HIS A 4 -2.30 8.03 13.40
N ARG A 5 -1.39 8.57 14.18
CA ARG A 5 -0.47 9.60 13.70
C ARG A 5 0.41 8.91 12.68
N LEU A 6 -0.11 8.86 11.47
CA LEU A 6 0.48 8.21 10.33
C LEU A 6 1.97 8.57 10.23
N LEU A 7 2.77 7.53 10.11
CA LEU A 7 4.01 7.67 9.37
C LEU A 7 3.63 8.18 7.99
N VAL A 8 3.84 9.47 7.76
CA VAL A 8 3.67 10.00 6.42
C VAL A 8 4.90 9.57 5.64
N ALA A 9 4.80 8.44 4.97
CA ALA A 9 5.58 8.19 3.78
C ALA A 9 4.67 8.54 2.62
N GLY A 10 5.16 9.23 1.64
CA GLY A 10 4.40 9.64 0.48
C GLY A 10 5.27 9.54 -0.76
N PHE A 11 4.65 9.13 -1.84
CA PHE A 11 5.23 9.17 -3.16
C PHE A 11 4.58 10.28 -3.98
N LEU A 12 5.40 11.17 -4.55
CA LEU A 12 4.95 12.23 -5.43
C LEU A 12 5.41 11.92 -6.87
N GLY A 13 4.76 10.94 -7.51
CA GLY A 13 5.04 10.60 -8.92
C GLY A 13 4.84 11.78 -9.87
N GLN A 14 3.98 12.71 -9.52
CA GLN A 14 3.77 13.94 -10.25
C GLN A 14 5.02 14.83 -10.29
N ASP A 15 5.93 14.72 -9.32
CA ASP A 15 7.20 15.44 -9.32
C ASP A 15 8.09 15.11 -10.53
N LEU A 16 7.90 13.92 -11.14
CA LEU A 16 8.60 13.54 -12.36
C LEU A 16 8.06 14.23 -13.61
N LEU A 17 6.83 14.76 -13.55
CA LEU A 17 6.14 15.40 -14.67
C LEU A 17 6.11 16.92 -14.58
N VAL A 18 6.56 17.50 -13.47
CA VAL A 18 6.54 18.94 -13.20
C VAL A 18 7.95 19.53 -13.37
N ASP A 19 8.02 20.73 -13.96
CA ASP A 19 9.29 21.45 -14.14
C ASP A 19 9.81 22.04 -12.82
N ALA A 20 11.13 22.14 -12.70
CA ALA A 20 11.78 22.90 -11.63
C ALA A 20 11.26 24.36 -11.61
N PRO A 21 11.22 25.02 -10.43
CA PRO A 21 11.88 24.64 -9.18
C PRO A 21 11.06 23.77 -8.23
N ASN A 22 9.82 23.42 -8.56
CA ASN A 22 8.87 22.79 -7.65
C ASN A 22 8.93 21.25 -7.65
N SER A 23 9.88 20.67 -8.38
CA SER A 23 10.04 19.23 -8.52
C SER A 23 11.40 18.76 -8.02
N ASN A 24 11.43 17.64 -7.33
CA ASN A 24 12.67 16.94 -6.96
C ASN A 24 13.33 16.23 -8.16
N ARG A 25 12.65 16.17 -9.31
CA ARG A 25 13.08 15.45 -10.52
C ARG A 25 13.47 14.00 -10.26
N GLY A 26 12.82 13.36 -9.33
CA GLY A 26 13.11 11.99 -8.95
C GLY A 26 12.03 11.41 -8.05
N GLU A 27 12.03 10.09 -7.96
CA GLU A 27 11.20 9.36 -7.01
C GLU A 27 11.79 9.54 -5.61
N VAL A 28 11.00 10.05 -4.67
CA VAL A 28 11.44 10.37 -3.32
C VAL A 28 10.48 9.79 -2.31
N PHE A 29 11.03 9.06 -1.33
CA PHE A 29 10.30 8.65 -0.15
C PHE A 29 10.50 9.67 0.97
N TYR A 30 9.40 10.09 1.56
CA TYR A 30 9.39 10.89 2.79
C TYR A 30 9.01 10.00 3.95
N SER A 31 9.84 9.97 4.98
CA SER A 31 9.61 9.15 6.16
C SER A 31 9.80 9.96 7.44
N ARG A 32 9.05 9.59 8.48
CA ARG A 32 9.29 10.13 9.83
C ARG A 32 10.64 9.63 10.35
N VAL A 33 11.36 10.54 10.96
CA VAL A 33 12.58 10.21 11.73
C VAL A 33 12.19 10.09 13.20
N PRO A 34 12.72 9.12 13.95
CA PRO A 34 12.51 9.07 15.39
C PRO A 34 13.05 10.34 16.07
N ASP A 35 12.17 11.13 16.61
CA ASP A 35 12.53 12.33 17.37
C ASP A 35 11.56 12.50 18.54
N PRO A 36 11.91 11.95 19.71
CA PRO A 36 11.08 12.08 20.91
C PRO A 36 11.06 13.49 21.49
N SER A 37 11.91 14.39 21.00
CA SER A 37 11.97 15.77 21.48
C SER A 37 10.98 16.71 20.79
N GLN A 38 10.32 16.27 19.70
CA GLN A 38 9.40 17.08 18.92
C GLN A 38 7.94 16.88 19.36
N PRO A 39 7.33 17.83 20.08
CA PRO A 39 6.00 17.63 20.65
C PRO A 39 4.88 17.46 19.62
N LEU A 40 5.08 17.92 18.39
CA LEU A 40 4.08 17.78 17.31
C LEU A 40 4.28 16.56 16.42
N CYS A 41 5.50 16.03 16.39
CA CYS A 41 5.88 14.91 15.50
C CYS A 41 6.61 13.81 16.26
N GLU A 42 6.33 13.69 17.56
CA GLU A 42 6.93 12.67 18.41
C GLU A 42 6.72 11.28 17.81
N ALA A 43 7.82 10.57 17.56
CA ALA A 43 7.83 9.19 17.15
C ALA A 43 8.99 8.48 17.84
N SER A 44 8.69 7.42 18.54
CA SER A 44 9.71 6.57 19.10
C SER A 44 10.41 5.76 17.99
N ARG A 45 11.64 5.32 18.25
CA ARG A 45 12.35 4.43 17.34
C ARG A 45 11.58 3.14 17.08
N ASP A 46 10.95 2.59 18.12
CA ASP A 46 10.19 1.34 18.00
C ASP A 46 8.95 1.49 17.12
N GLU A 47 8.26 2.63 17.23
CA GLU A 47 7.15 2.94 16.31
C GLU A 47 7.61 3.06 14.87
N VAL A 48 8.71 3.77 14.62
CA VAL A 48 9.25 3.92 13.26
C VAL A 48 9.66 2.55 12.70
N LEU A 49 10.38 1.73 13.46
CA LEU A 49 10.78 0.39 13.04
C LEU A 49 9.59 -0.56 12.83
N ARG A 50 8.50 -0.33 13.55
CA ARG A 50 7.29 -1.12 13.42
C ARG A 50 6.48 -0.76 12.17
N PHE A 51 6.30 0.52 11.87
CA PHE A 51 5.38 0.97 10.83
C PHE A 51 6.05 1.28 9.49
N LEU A 52 7.33 1.68 9.50
CA LEU A 52 8.02 2.06 8.28
C LEU A 52 8.15 0.93 7.24
N PRO A 53 8.48 -0.33 7.59
CA PRO A 53 8.62 -1.38 6.58
C PRO A 53 7.35 -1.67 5.76
N PRO A 54 6.16 -1.89 6.36
CA PRO A 54 4.94 -2.06 5.57
C PRO A 54 4.58 -0.79 4.79
N THR A 55 4.71 0.40 5.39
CA THR A 55 4.44 1.66 4.70
C THR A 55 5.38 1.84 3.51
N PHE A 56 6.67 1.51 3.65
CA PHE A 56 7.62 1.61 2.55
C PHE A 56 7.21 0.71 1.37
N ILE A 57 6.77 -0.52 1.64
CA ILE A 57 6.30 -1.44 0.59
C ILE A 57 5.01 -0.90 -0.06
N HIS A 58 4.11 -0.33 0.71
CA HIS A 58 2.89 0.31 0.24
C HIS A 58 3.21 1.43 -0.77
N GLU A 59 4.02 2.39 -0.36
CA GLU A 59 4.40 3.52 -1.21
C GLU A 59 5.23 3.08 -2.42
N PHE A 60 6.08 2.06 -2.26
CA PHE A 60 6.85 1.52 -3.36
C PHE A 60 5.96 0.88 -4.43
N GLN A 61 4.86 0.27 -4.04
CA GLN A 61 3.87 -0.23 -4.99
C GLN A 61 3.25 0.91 -5.81
N HIS A 62 2.92 2.05 -5.18
CA HIS A 62 2.45 3.24 -5.92
C HIS A 62 3.47 3.72 -6.95
N MET A 63 4.77 3.74 -6.60
CA MET A 63 5.84 4.08 -7.54
C MET A 63 5.89 3.11 -8.72
N ILE A 64 5.81 1.79 -8.45
CA ILE A 64 5.79 0.76 -9.50
C ILE A 64 4.57 0.96 -10.39
N SER A 65 3.38 1.18 -9.83
CA SER A 65 2.15 1.41 -10.58
C SER A 65 2.27 2.63 -11.48
N PHE A 66 2.71 3.76 -10.93
CA PHE A 66 2.92 4.99 -11.70
C PHE A 66 3.94 4.80 -12.83
N ASN A 67 5.07 4.17 -12.55
CA ASN A 67 6.08 3.87 -13.56
C ASN A 67 5.50 3.02 -14.69
N GLN A 68 4.77 1.97 -14.35
CA GLN A 68 4.23 1.03 -15.33
C GLN A 68 3.11 1.63 -16.18
N HIS A 69 2.18 2.35 -15.57
CA HIS A 69 1.04 2.94 -16.28
C HIS A 69 1.43 4.20 -17.05
N VAL A 70 2.12 5.13 -16.39
CA VAL A 70 2.35 6.47 -16.91
C VAL A 70 3.67 6.56 -17.67
N LEU A 71 4.78 6.23 -17.02
CA LEU A 71 6.10 6.48 -17.61
C LEU A 71 6.44 5.51 -18.75
N LEU A 72 6.13 4.23 -18.62
CA LEU A 72 6.47 3.23 -19.62
C LEU A 72 5.41 3.05 -20.71
N ARG A 73 4.13 3.33 -20.42
CA ARG A 73 3.03 3.07 -21.36
C ARG A 73 2.29 4.32 -21.79
N ALA A 74 2.70 5.50 -21.30
CA ALA A 74 2.05 6.78 -21.59
C ALA A 74 0.52 6.76 -21.34
N GLY A 75 0.09 5.96 -20.38
CA GLY A 75 -1.30 5.85 -19.93
C GLY A 75 -1.60 6.83 -18.79
N GLU A 76 -2.78 6.68 -18.22
CA GLU A 76 -3.20 7.45 -17.06
C GLU A 76 -2.83 6.70 -15.77
N VAL A 77 -2.79 7.43 -14.65
CA VAL A 77 -2.64 6.83 -13.31
C VAL A 77 -3.78 5.87 -13.03
N GLU A 78 -3.51 4.79 -12.30
CA GLU A 78 -4.53 3.83 -11.88
C GLU A 78 -5.62 4.51 -11.04
N HIS A 79 -6.84 3.99 -11.08
CA HIS A 79 -7.89 4.44 -10.16
C HIS A 79 -7.47 4.26 -8.71
N VAL A 80 -7.74 5.27 -7.89
CA VAL A 80 -7.24 5.34 -6.52
C VAL A 80 -7.63 4.09 -5.71
N TRP A 81 -8.87 3.62 -5.83
CA TRP A 81 -9.34 2.46 -5.08
C TRP A 81 -8.54 1.18 -5.39
N LEU A 82 -8.20 0.94 -6.66
CA LEU A 82 -7.41 -0.24 -7.06
C LEU A 82 -5.93 -0.05 -6.73
N ASN A 83 -5.40 1.15 -6.90
CA ASN A 83 -4.03 1.47 -6.55
C ASN A 83 -3.77 1.27 -5.04
N GLU A 84 -4.68 1.75 -4.19
CA GLU A 84 -4.64 1.50 -2.74
C GLU A 84 -4.79 0.01 -2.41
N ALA A 85 -5.73 -0.70 -3.07
CA ALA A 85 -5.92 -2.13 -2.86
C ALA A 85 -4.68 -2.95 -3.20
N LEU A 86 -4.00 -2.62 -4.29
CA LEU A 86 -2.73 -3.24 -4.70
C LEU A 86 -1.60 -2.92 -3.72
N SER A 87 -1.55 -1.70 -3.18
CA SER A 87 -0.55 -1.30 -2.19
C SER A 87 -0.74 -2.06 -0.87
N HIS A 88 -1.96 -2.18 -0.38
CA HIS A 88 -2.26 -3.02 0.79
C HIS A 88 -1.99 -4.50 0.54
N PHE A 89 -2.20 -5.00 -0.67
CA PHE A 89 -1.82 -6.35 -1.02
C PHE A 89 -0.29 -6.52 -1.08
N ALA A 90 0.45 -5.51 -1.52
CA ALA A 90 1.92 -5.53 -1.49
C ALA A 90 2.47 -5.60 -0.06
N GLU A 91 1.83 -4.96 0.92
CA GLU A 91 2.17 -5.13 2.34
C GLU A 91 2.08 -6.61 2.74
N GLU A 92 1.00 -7.31 2.39
CA GLU A 92 0.85 -8.75 2.65
C GLU A 92 1.96 -9.56 1.98
N LEU A 93 2.28 -9.27 0.72
CA LEU A 93 3.39 -9.95 0.02
C LEU A 93 4.73 -9.73 0.74
N GLY A 94 4.95 -8.52 1.28
CA GLY A 94 6.09 -8.21 2.13
C GLY A 94 6.15 -9.08 3.38
N SER A 95 5.02 -9.34 4.02
CA SER A 95 4.97 -10.22 5.20
C SER A 95 5.46 -11.64 4.87
N ARG A 96 5.07 -12.18 3.72
CA ARG A 96 5.47 -13.51 3.28
C ARG A 96 6.98 -13.63 3.03
N LEU A 97 7.62 -12.55 2.59
CA LEU A 97 9.08 -12.50 2.42
C LEU A 97 9.83 -12.50 3.75
N VAL A 98 9.29 -11.80 4.76
CA VAL A 98 9.96 -11.71 6.07
C VAL A 98 9.65 -12.87 7.00
N THR A 99 8.63 -13.67 6.72
CA THR A 99 8.26 -14.86 7.50
C THR A 99 8.81 -16.17 6.93
N GLY A 100 9.42 -16.12 5.75
CA GLY A 100 10.03 -17.28 5.10
C GLY A 100 11.24 -17.85 5.84
N PRO A 101 11.78 -19.00 5.38
CA PRO A 101 13.00 -19.56 5.93
C PRO A 101 14.16 -18.56 5.91
N GLY A 102 14.76 -18.30 7.07
CA GLY A 102 15.82 -17.31 7.25
C GLY A 102 15.35 -15.92 7.68
N ALA A 103 14.05 -15.70 7.86
CA ALA A 103 13.53 -14.46 8.41
C ALA A 103 14.04 -14.20 9.83
N LEU A 104 14.46 -12.97 10.09
CA LEU A 104 14.97 -12.56 11.41
C LEU A 104 13.81 -12.31 12.39
N GLY A 105 13.73 -13.04 13.48
CA GLY A 105 12.82 -12.83 14.61
C GLY A 105 11.53 -13.67 14.57
N ASN A 106 10.60 -13.39 15.51
CA ASN A 106 9.36 -14.15 15.65
C ASN A 106 8.41 -13.88 14.45
N ALA A 107 8.13 -14.93 13.68
CA ALA A 107 7.31 -14.86 12.47
C ALA A 107 5.92 -14.24 12.72
N SER A 108 5.23 -14.66 13.78
CA SER A 108 3.86 -14.19 14.10
C SER A 108 3.79 -12.68 14.33
N ASN A 109 4.75 -12.09 15.02
CA ASN A 109 4.75 -10.65 15.28
C ASN A 109 5.06 -9.84 14.03
N ARG A 110 5.87 -10.37 13.13
CA ARG A 110 6.22 -9.70 11.87
C ARG A 110 5.09 -9.77 10.87
N GLU A 111 4.44 -10.93 10.76
CA GLU A 111 3.26 -11.07 9.92
C GLU A 111 2.17 -10.07 10.36
N ALA A 112 1.89 -10.00 11.67
CA ALA A 112 0.93 -9.04 12.21
C ALA A 112 1.33 -7.58 11.96
N GLN A 113 2.63 -7.27 11.88
CA GLN A 113 3.12 -5.94 11.55
C GLN A 113 2.71 -5.50 10.13
N PHE A 114 2.72 -6.41 9.16
CA PHE A 114 2.42 -6.10 7.76
C PHE A 114 0.95 -6.25 7.41
N VAL A 115 0.25 -7.22 7.99
CA VAL A 115 -1.10 -7.59 7.57
C VAL A 115 -2.17 -7.20 8.60
N GLY A 116 -1.80 -6.98 9.85
CA GLY A 116 -2.75 -6.78 10.95
C GLY A 116 -3.72 -5.61 10.73
N ALA A 117 -3.25 -4.51 10.17
CA ALA A 117 -4.11 -3.37 9.84
C ALA A 117 -5.13 -3.73 8.74
N ASN A 118 -4.69 -4.44 7.70
CA ASN A 118 -5.55 -4.86 6.59
C ASN A 118 -6.64 -5.83 7.05
N ILE A 119 -6.30 -6.76 7.96
CA ILE A 119 -7.27 -7.68 8.56
C ILE A 119 -8.32 -6.93 9.37
N ASN A 120 -7.90 -5.97 10.21
CA ASN A 120 -8.82 -5.17 11.01
C ASN A 120 -9.75 -4.32 10.13
N ASN A 121 -9.19 -3.67 9.12
CA ASN A 121 -9.96 -2.86 8.18
C ASN A 121 -10.97 -3.70 7.39
N ALA A 122 -10.58 -4.90 6.94
CA ALA A 122 -11.47 -5.83 6.28
C ALA A 122 -12.57 -6.36 7.23
N PHE A 123 -12.23 -6.61 8.49
CA PHE A 123 -13.22 -7.00 9.51
C PHE A 123 -14.27 -5.91 9.74
N ASP A 124 -13.84 -4.64 9.82
CA ASP A 124 -14.74 -3.50 9.97
C ASP A 124 -15.67 -3.37 8.76
N TYR A 125 -15.14 -3.53 7.54
CA TYR A 125 -15.97 -3.59 6.33
C TYR A 125 -17.00 -4.72 6.37
N LEU A 126 -16.56 -5.94 6.65
CA LEU A 126 -17.43 -7.12 6.68
C LEU A 126 -18.48 -7.09 7.80
N SER A 127 -18.23 -6.32 8.86
CA SER A 127 -19.18 -6.13 9.95
C SER A 127 -20.37 -5.26 9.56
N ASN A 128 -20.22 -4.38 8.57
CA ASN A 128 -21.30 -3.53 8.04
C ASN A 128 -21.05 -3.14 6.57
N PRO A 129 -21.08 -4.11 5.64
CA PRO A 129 -20.69 -3.88 4.24
C PRO A 129 -21.63 -2.90 3.51
N GLU A 130 -22.85 -2.73 3.99
CA GLU A 130 -23.83 -1.81 3.41
C GLU A 130 -23.48 -0.33 3.62
N ALA A 131 -22.57 -0.04 4.57
CA ALA A 131 -22.15 1.32 4.88
C ALA A 131 -20.95 1.80 4.00
N TYR A 132 -20.39 0.92 3.18
CA TYR A 132 -19.13 1.16 2.48
C TYR A 132 -19.20 0.77 1.01
N PHE A 133 -18.28 1.33 0.21
CA PHE A 133 -18.12 0.99 -1.20
C PHE A 133 -16.87 0.14 -1.41
N LEU A 134 -16.96 -0.87 -2.27
CA LEU A 134 -15.78 -1.61 -2.73
C LEU A 134 -15.04 -0.81 -3.82
N VAL A 135 -15.79 -0.29 -4.78
CA VAL A 135 -15.27 0.54 -5.86
C VAL A 135 -15.65 1.99 -5.59
N LEU A 136 -14.66 2.81 -5.34
CA LEU A 136 -14.86 4.22 -5.00
C LEU A 136 -14.92 5.08 -6.25
N PRO A 137 -15.86 6.03 -6.33
CA PRO A 137 -15.94 6.93 -7.45
C PRO A 137 -14.82 7.98 -7.44
N GLY A 138 -14.30 8.29 -8.61
CA GLY A 138 -13.37 9.39 -8.81
C GLY A 138 -12.02 9.21 -8.10
N SER A 139 -11.59 10.26 -7.43
CA SER A 139 -10.29 10.33 -6.73
C SER A 139 -10.39 10.13 -5.22
N SER A 140 -11.48 9.54 -4.73
CA SER A 140 -11.63 9.27 -3.30
C SER A 140 -10.61 8.24 -2.82
N PHE A 141 -9.91 8.56 -1.74
CA PHE A 141 -8.96 7.64 -1.09
C PHE A 141 -9.66 6.56 -0.27
N GLY A 142 -10.95 6.70 -0.02
CA GLY A 142 -11.73 5.79 0.79
C GLY A 142 -11.41 5.83 2.29
N SER A 143 -12.32 5.26 3.05
CA SER A 143 -12.13 4.99 4.47
C SER A 143 -11.26 3.75 4.68
N LEU A 144 -10.77 3.53 5.90
CA LEU A 144 -10.00 2.32 6.22
C LEU A 144 -10.77 1.02 5.96
N PRO A 145 -12.07 0.89 6.31
CA PRO A 145 -12.85 -0.28 5.93
C PRO A 145 -12.92 -0.52 4.41
N GLU A 146 -13.10 0.53 3.61
CA GLU A 146 -13.11 0.42 2.15
C GLU A 146 -11.77 -0.02 1.58
N ARG A 147 -10.66 0.45 2.16
CA ARG A 147 -9.31 -0.03 1.81
C ARG A 147 -9.12 -1.50 2.19
N GLY A 148 -9.62 -1.90 3.36
CA GLY A 148 -9.65 -3.31 3.77
C GLY A 148 -10.45 -4.19 2.82
N ALA A 149 -11.59 -3.70 2.33
CA ALA A 149 -12.39 -4.38 1.31
C ALA A 149 -11.63 -4.53 -0.01
N GLY A 150 -10.97 -3.46 -0.47
CA GLY A 150 -10.14 -3.46 -1.67
C GLY A 150 -8.99 -4.47 -1.57
N TRP A 151 -8.29 -4.48 -0.43
CA TRP A 151 -7.25 -5.49 -0.15
C TRP A 151 -7.80 -6.92 -0.23
N LEU A 152 -8.92 -7.19 0.43
CA LEU A 152 -9.54 -8.52 0.44
C LEU A 152 -9.98 -8.95 -0.95
N PHE A 153 -10.48 -8.01 -1.76
CA PHE A 153 -10.87 -8.26 -3.14
C PHE A 153 -9.67 -8.64 -4.00
N VAL A 154 -8.58 -7.86 -3.98
CA VAL A 154 -7.35 -8.17 -4.74
C VAL A 154 -6.74 -9.48 -4.28
N ARG A 155 -6.73 -9.76 -2.97
CA ARG A 155 -6.30 -11.03 -2.41
C ARG A 155 -7.11 -12.21 -2.97
N GLY A 156 -8.44 -12.10 -2.97
CA GLY A 156 -9.32 -13.13 -3.52
C GLY A 156 -9.08 -13.38 -5.01
N LEU A 157 -8.84 -12.33 -5.79
CA LEU A 157 -8.46 -12.46 -7.19
C LEU A 157 -7.09 -13.16 -7.34
N ALA A 158 -6.11 -12.79 -6.52
CA ALA A 158 -4.78 -13.40 -6.56
C ALA A 158 -4.82 -14.88 -6.17
N ASP A 159 -5.61 -15.26 -5.18
CA ASP A 159 -5.81 -16.65 -4.77
C ASP A 159 -6.51 -17.48 -5.87
N HIS A 160 -7.44 -16.88 -6.59
CA HIS A 160 -8.22 -17.58 -7.62
C HIS A 160 -7.51 -17.63 -8.98
N TYR A 161 -6.87 -16.53 -9.39
CA TYR A 161 -6.28 -16.38 -10.73
C TYR A 161 -4.76 -16.31 -10.75
N GLY A 162 -4.10 -16.24 -9.59
CA GLY A 162 -2.64 -16.12 -9.48
C GLY A 162 -1.87 -17.40 -9.76
N GLY A 163 -2.56 -18.51 -10.02
CA GLY A 163 -1.94 -19.82 -10.26
C GLY A 163 -1.24 -20.37 -9.01
N SER A 164 -0.20 -21.18 -9.22
CA SER A 164 0.57 -21.79 -8.14
C SER A 164 1.64 -20.88 -7.53
N SER A 165 1.73 -19.64 -7.96
CA SER A 165 2.69 -18.67 -7.41
C SER A 165 2.27 -18.26 -6.01
N VAL A 166 3.16 -18.44 -5.04
CA VAL A 166 2.96 -18.06 -3.64
C VAL A 166 2.66 -16.56 -3.48
N LEU A 167 3.12 -15.75 -4.42
CA LEU A 167 2.97 -14.29 -4.41
C LEU A 167 1.85 -13.80 -5.33
N GLY A 168 1.08 -14.67 -5.98
CA GLY A 168 0.04 -14.26 -6.94
C GLY A 168 0.56 -13.41 -8.10
N THR A 169 1.86 -13.52 -8.40
CA THR A 169 2.59 -12.60 -9.28
C THR A 169 2.09 -12.54 -10.73
N PRO A 170 1.56 -13.61 -11.35
CA PRO A 170 1.04 -13.48 -12.71
C PRO A 170 -0.09 -12.49 -12.83
N LEU A 171 -1.08 -12.54 -11.92
CA LEU A 171 -2.21 -11.62 -11.91
C LEU A 171 -1.80 -10.21 -11.54
N THR A 172 -1.10 -10.04 -10.40
CA THR A 172 -0.73 -8.70 -9.92
C THR A 172 0.20 -7.99 -10.88
N ARG A 173 1.10 -8.74 -11.54
CA ARG A 173 1.91 -8.20 -12.63
C ARG A 173 1.05 -7.76 -13.82
N ALA A 174 0.03 -8.52 -14.20
CA ALA A 174 -0.87 -8.17 -15.30
C ALA A 174 -1.70 -6.92 -14.96
N LEU A 175 -2.17 -6.79 -13.72
CA LEU A 175 -2.91 -5.61 -13.25
C LEU A 175 -2.05 -4.33 -13.25
N VAL A 176 -0.77 -4.46 -12.94
CA VAL A 176 0.16 -3.31 -12.88
C VAL A 176 0.78 -3.01 -14.24
N ALA A 177 1.12 -4.04 -15.04
CA ALA A 177 1.82 -3.89 -16.31
C ALA A 177 0.84 -3.68 -17.49
N THR A 178 -0.12 -2.77 -17.33
CA THR A 178 -1.13 -2.43 -18.34
C THR A 178 -1.32 -0.92 -18.44
N SER A 179 -1.94 -0.44 -19.50
CA SER A 179 -2.47 0.93 -19.61
C SER A 179 -3.97 0.99 -19.30
N THR A 180 -4.61 -0.16 -19.09
CA THR A 180 -6.02 -0.23 -18.70
C THR A 180 -6.16 0.04 -17.21
N ARG A 181 -7.15 0.83 -16.85
CA ARG A 181 -7.45 1.19 -15.46
C ARG A 181 -8.56 0.29 -14.93
N GLY A 182 -8.50 0.00 -13.64
CA GLY A 182 -9.55 -0.74 -12.95
C GLY A 182 -10.78 0.13 -12.68
N ALA A 183 -11.64 0.27 -13.65
CA ALA A 183 -12.90 1.01 -13.52
C ALA A 183 -14.05 0.08 -13.10
#